data_c97357a2cc351f28891d44bcc2bcd129
#
_entry.id   c97357a2cc351f28891d44bcc2bcd129
#
_cell.length_a   1.000
_cell.length_b   1.000
_cell.length_c   1.000
_cell.angle_alpha   90.00
_cell.angle_beta   90.00
_cell.angle_gamma   90.00
#
_symmetry.space_group_name_H-M   'P 1'
#
loop_
_entity.id
_entity.type
_entity.pdbx_description
1 polymer ?
#
loop_
_entity_poly.entity_id
_entity_poly.type
_entity_poly.pdbx_seq_one_letter_code
_entity_poly.pdbx_strand_id
1 'polypeptide(L)'
;DCALRFKVPLVLKIVALLVKGGLKTKIYMVSYGGFDTHSSQVTQGDTSNGKHAGLLKNVSDAIKAFQDDLKFQNMEDRVVGMTFSEFGRRIKSNSSTGTDHGAAAPLFLFGSGIEPGMLGVNPTIPVNATVNDNVPMQYDFRSIYATILEKWFCLDKSVVDSLFPAGINAQLQSL
;
A
#
# COMPACT_ATOMS: atom_id res chain seq x y z
N ASP A 1 14.90 -23.00 -12.31
CA ASP A 1 14.36 -21.72 -11.83
C ASP A 1 13.97 -21.84 -10.36
N CYS A 2 14.96 -21.64 -9.51
CA CYS A 2 14.74 -21.61 -8.06
C CYS A 2 14.33 -20.19 -7.65
N ALA A 3 13.16 -19.73 -8.13
CA ALA A 3 12.50 -18.57 -7.58
C ALA A 3 12.00 -18.95 -6.18
N LEU A 4 12.85 -18.77 -5.18
CA LEU A 4 12.46 -18.76 -3.79
C LEU A 4 11.39 -17.66 -3.63
N ARG A 5 10.12 -18.02 -3.81
CA ARG A 5 8.97 -17.19 -3.45
C ARG A 5 8.96 -17.10 -1.92
N PHE A 6 9.81 -16.24 -1.38
CA PHE A 6 9.73 -15.92 0.04
C PHE A 6 8.33 -15.40 0.31
N LYS A 7 7.63 -16.04 1.22
CA LYS A 7 6.33 -15.54 1.68
C LYS A 7 6.57 -14.18 2.32
N VAL A 8 5.69 -13.19 2.06
CA VAL A 8 5.81 -11.82 2.59
C VAL A 8 6.13 -11.78 4.10
N PRO A 9 5.52 -12.63 4.97
CA PRO A 9 5.85 -12.67 6.39
C PRO A 9 7.33 -12.95 6.65
N LEU A 10 7.96 -13.82 5.86
CA LEU A 10 9.38 -14.14 6.04
C LEU A 10 10.28 -12.96 5.67
N VAL A 11 9.96 -12.24 4.60
CA VAL A 11 10.75 -11.07 4.17
C VAL A 11 10.62 -9.95 5.19
N LEU A 12 9.41 -9.67 5.68
CA LEU A 12 9.19 -8.67 6.73
C LEU A 12 9.87 -9.04 8.04
N LYS A 13 9.92 -10.34 8.40
CA LYS A 13 10.72 -10.82 9.54
C LYS A 13 12.21 -10.51 9.37
N ILE A 14 12.76 -10.70 8.17
CA ILE A 14 14.14 -10.34 7.87
C ILE A 14 14.35 -8.84 8.05
N VAL A 15 13.43 -7.99 7.56
CA VAL A 15 13.49 -6.54 7.77
C VAL A 15 13.51 -6.20 9.28
N ALA A 16 12.64 -6.81 10.08
CA ALA A 16 12.62 -6.59 11.53
C ALA A 16 13.97 -6.96 12.19
N LEU A 17 14.57 -8.07 11.78
CA LEU A 17 15.90 -8.49 12.26
C LEU A 17 17.01 -7.51 11.85
N LEU A 18 16.97 -6.97 10.64
CA LEU A 18 17.93 -5.97 10.15
C LEU A 18 17.80 -4.64 10.91
N VAL A 19 16.57 -4.19 11.17
CA VAL A 19 16.30 -3.01 12.01
C VAL A 19 16.82 -3.23 13.44
N LYS A 20 16.55 -4.41 14.02
CA LYS A 20 17.06 -4.79 15.35
C LYS A 20 18.58 -4.82 15.40
N GLY A 21 19.20 -5.33 14.35
CA GLY A 21 20.66 -5.40 14.22
C GLY A 21 21.35 -4.04 14.06
N GLY A 22 20.59 -2.94 14.02
CA GLY A 22 21.14 -1.59 13.93
C GLY A 22 21.64 -1.22 12.54
N LEU A 23 21.15 -1.88 11.49
CA LEU A 23 21.49 -1.52 10.12
C LEU A 23 21.08 -0.06 9.84
N LYS A 24 21.96 0.69 9.19
CA LYS A 24 21.72 2.11 8.86
C LYS A 24 20.86 2.31 7.61
N THR A 25 20.39 1.24 7.00
CA THR A 25 19.47 1.29 5.86
C THR A 25 18.18 1.99 6.26
N LYS A 26 17.82 3.04 5.52
CA LYS A 26 16.65 3.87 5.82
C LYS A 26 15.37 3.37 5.17
N ILE A 27 15.47 2.69 4.03
CA ILE A 27 14.33 2.26 3.23
C ILE A 27 14.50 0.78 2.88
N TYR A 28 13.47 0.01 3.18
CA TYR A 28 13.36 -1.39 2.79
C TYR A 28 12.16 -1.53 1.85
N MET A 29 12.35 -2.16 0.71
CA MET A 29 11.27 -2.45 -0.23
C MET A 29 11.01 -3.94 -0.27
N VAL A 30 9.75 -4.33 -0.08
CA VAL A 30 9.28 -5.72 -0.12
C VAL A 30 8.22 -5.85 -1.20
N SER A 31 8.42 -6.76 -2.13
CA SER A 31 7.49 -7.01 -3.23
C SER A 31 6.64 -8.25 -2.97
N TYR A 32 5.36 -8.15 -3.26
CA TYR A 32 4.41 -9.26 -3.22
C TYR A 32 3.53 -9.25 -4.47
N GLY A 33 3.73 -10.24 -5.33
CA GLY A 33 3.04 -10.33 -6.61
C GLY A 33 1.72 -11.11 -6.57
N GLY A 34 1.09 -11.18 -7.72
CA GLY A 34 -0.15 -11.95 -7.94
C GLY A 34 -1.42 -11.12 -8.00
N PHE A 35 -1.32 -9.80 -7.79
CA PHE A 35 -2.45 -8.87 -7.82
C PHE A 35 -2.98 -8.57 -9.23
N ASP A 36 -2.27 -8.97 -10.25
CA ASP A 36 -2.73 -8.81 -11.64
C ASP A 36 -3.80 -9.86 -11.99
N THR A 37 -5.02 -9.60 -11.50
CA THR A 37 -6.15 -10.53 -11.52
C THR A 37 -7.17 -10.14 -12.61
N HIS A 38 -6.76 -10.22 -13.88
CA HIS A 38 -7.67 -10.02 -15.01
C HIS A 38 -8.73 -11.12 -15.13
N SER A 39 -8.50 -12.27 -14.48
CA SER A 39 -9.45 -13.37 -14.41
C SER A 39 -9.44 -14.01 -13.02
N SER A 40 -10.55 -14.64 -12.66
CA SER A 40 -10.68 -15.39 -11.39
C SER A 40 -10.25 -14.57 -10.16
N GLN A 41 -10.51 -13.27 -10.18
CA GLN A 41 -10.22 -12.36 -9.06
C GLN A 41 -11.06 -12.72 -7.85
N VAL A 42 -12.32 -13.08 -8.12
CA VAL A 42 -13.30 -13.50 -7.12
C VAL A 42 -13.84 -14.87 -7.44
N THR A 43 -14.43 -15.53 -6.46
CA THR A 43 -15.19 -16.77 -6.68
C THR A 43 -16.50 -16.40 -7.37
N GLN A 44 -16.91 -17.16 -8.37
CA GLN A 44 -18.17 -16.93 -9.07
C GLN A 44 -19.33 -16.95 -8.06
N GLY A 45 -20.12 -15.89 -8.07
CA GLY A 45 -21.25 -15.72 -7.13
C GLY A 45 -20.88 -15.24 -5.73
N ASP A 46 -19.58 -15.09 -5.43
CA ASP A 46 -19.12 -14.57 -4.13
C ASP A 46 -17.95 -13.59 -4.32
N THR A 47 -18.25 -12.31 -4.22
CA THR A 47 -17.26 -11.23 -4.40
C THR A 47 -16.34 -11.02 -3.19
N SER A 48 -16.66 -11.63 -2.05
CA SER A 48 -15.86 -11.54 -0.81
C SER A 48 -14.76 -12.60 -0.74
N ASN A 49 -14.83 -13.63 -1.58
CA ASN A 49 -13.86 -14.71 -1.65
C ASN A 49 -13.20 -14.81 -3.02
N GLY A 50 -12.02 -15.41 -3.05
CA GLY A 50 -11.26 -15.64 -4.26
C GLY A 50 -9.81 -15.25 -4.14
N LYS A 51 -9.13 -15.20 -5.27
CA LYS A 51 -7.68 -14.94 -5.33
C LYS A 51 -7.31 -13.58 -4.70
N HIS A 52 -8.07 -12.53 -5.00
CA HIS A 52 -7.77 -11.18 -4.51
C HIS A 52 -7.94 -11.09 -2.98
N ALA A 53 -9.02 -11.64 -2.43
CA ALA A 53 -9.25 -11.68 -0.99
C ALA A 53 -8.12 -12.44 -0.26
N GLY A 54 -7.67 -13.57 -0.83
CA GLY A 54 -6.53 -14.32 -0.29
C GLY A 54 -5.23 -13.53 -0.30
N LEU A 55 -4.96 -12.77 -1.36
CA LEU A 55 -3.79 -11.90 -1.45
C LEU A 55 -3.83 -10.77 -0.41
N LEU A 56 -4.97 -10.08 -0.28
CA LEU A 56 -5.15 -9.04 0.72
C LEU A 56 -5.02 -9.58 2.15
N LYS A 57 -5.59 -10.76 2.41
CA LYS A 57 -5.43 -11.44 3.70
C LYS A 57 -3.96 -11.70 4.02
N ASN A 58 -3.20 -12.22 3.06
CA ASN A 58 -1.77 -12.50 3.26
C ASN A 58 -0.98 -11.21 3.56
N VAL A 59 -1.28 -10.11 2.89
CA VAL A 59 -0.64 -8.81 3.16
C VAL A 59 -1.01 -8.32 4.55
N SER A 60 -2.29 -8.35 4.91
CA SER A 60 -2.79 -7.93 6.22
C SER A 60 -2.16 -8.72 7.36
N ASP A 61 -2.16 -10.06 7.24
CA ASP A 61 -1.55 -10.95 8.24
C ASP A 61 -0.03 -10.69 8.38
N ALA A 62 0.65 -10.44 7.26
CA ALA A 62 2.08 -10.16 7.25
C ALA A 62 2.42 -8.81 7.90
N ILE A 63 1.65 -7.77 7.62
CA ILE A 63 1.80 -6.44 8.25
C ILE A 63 1.53 -6.55 9.75
N LYS A 64 0.45 -7.25 10.13
CA LYS A 64 0.14 -7.45 11.55
C LYS A 64 1.28 -8.17 12.27
N ALA A 65 1.76 -9.29 11.74
CA ALA A 65 2.85 -10.03 12.35
C ALA A 65 4.14 -9.19 12.46
N PHE A 66 4.42 -8.36 11.46
CA PHE A 66 5.56 -7.45 11.47
C PHE A 66 5.43 -6.38 12.56
N GLN A 67 4.27 -5.75 12.69
CA GLN A 67 4.03 -4.75 13.73
C GLN A 67 4.07 -5.37 15.13
N ASP A 68 3.50 -6.56 15.32
CA ASP A 68 3.56 -7.30 16.59
C ASP A 68 5.01 -7.64 16.98
N ASP A 69 5.85 -8.03 16.00
CA ASP A 69 7.27 -8.32 16.23
C ASP A 69 8.06 -7.04 16.57
N LEU A 70 7.84 -5.94 15.86
CA LEU A 70 8.47 -4.65 16.19
C LEU A 70 8.10 -4.19 17.60
N LYS A 71 6.82 -4.31 17.98
CA LYS A 71 6.33 -3.98 19.31
C LYS A 71 6.96 -4.86 20.39
N PHE A 72 7.00 -6.18 20.17
CA PHE A 72 7.66 -7.12 21.09
C PHE A 72 9.14 -6.76 21.31
N GLN A 73 9.77 -6.19 20.31
CA GLN A 73 11.18 -5.77 20.36
C GLN A 73 11.38 -4.30 20.82
N ASN A 74 10.32 -3.57 21.17
CA ASN A 74 10.32 -2.13 21.51
C ASN A 74 10.94 -1.27 20.41
N MET A 75 10.54 -1.51 19.16
CA MET A 75 11.05 -0.80 17.99
C MET A 75 9.94 -0.25 17.07
N GLU A 76 8.69 -0.30 17.52
CA GLU A 76 7.54 0.14 16.74
C GLU A 76 7.58 1.63 16.37
N ASP A 77 8.24 2.46 17.17
CA ASP A 77 8.45 3.89 16.95
C ASP A 77 9.52 4.23 15.90
N ARG A 78 10.27 3.22 15.44
CA ARG A 78 11.37 3.37 14.49
C ARG A 78 10.98 3.05 13.05
N VAL A 79 9.76 2.60 12.82
CA VAL A 79 9.35 2.09 11.51
C VAL A 79 7.98 2.63 11.13
N VAL A 80 7.92 3.24 9.96
CA VAL A 80 6.69 3.53 9.23
C VAL A 80 6.66 2.66 7.98
N GLY A 81 5.55 2.03 7.74
CA GLY A 81 5.34 1.24 6.54
C GLY A 81 4.28 1.84 5.63
N MET A 82 4.46 1.62 4.34
CA MET A 82 3.53 2.07 3.31
C MET A 82 3.34 0.97 2.27
N THR A 83 2.09 0.73 1.88
CA THR A 83 1.81 -0.08 0.69
C THR A 83 1.71 0.80 -0.55
N PHE A 84 2.08 0.29 -1.71
CA PHE A 84 1.83 0.94 -2.99
C PHE A 84 1.62 -0.12 -4.08
N SER A 85 1.00 0.27 -5.18
CA SER A 85 0.75 -0.59 -6.34
C SER A 85 0.99 0.18 -7.64
N GLU A 86 1.39 -0.53 -8.68
CA GLU A 86 1.60 0.04 -10.01
C GLU A 86 0.28 0.50 -10.65
N PHE A 87 -0.83 -0.16 -10.31
CA PHE A 87 -2.15 0.10 -10.89
C PHE A 87 -3.26 -0.07 -9.84
N GLY A 88 -4.36 0.61 -10.08
CA GLY A 88 -5.64 0.31 -9.42
C GLY A 88 -6.48 -0.66 -10.23
N ARG A 89 -7.75 -0.77 -9.90
CA ARG A 89 -8.71 -1.62 -10.63
C ARG A 89 -9.87 -0.79 -11.15
N ARG A 90 -10.39 -1.19 -12.30
CA ARG A 90 -11.62 -0.63 -12.86
C ARG A 90 -12.82 -0.93 -11.96
N ILE A 91 -13.84 -0.09 -12.04
CA ILE A 91 -15.04 -0.18 -11.20
C ILE A 91 -15.78 -1.50 -11.42
N LYS A 92 -15.94 -1.91 -12.66
CA LYS A 92 -16.76 -3.07 -13.03
C LYS A 92 -15.91 -4.26 -13.44
N SER A 93 -16.37 -5.45 -13.04
CA SER A 93 -15.74 -6.71 -13.46
C SER A 93 -15.89 -6.93 -14.97
N ASN A 94 -14.89 -7.57 -15.53
CA ASN A 94 -14.92 -8.08 -16.91
C ASN A 94 -15.65 -9.45 -17.00
N SER A 95 -15.73 -10.02 -18.19
CA SER A 95 -16.39 -11.31 -18.43
C SER A 95 -15.69 -12.52 -17.81
N SER A 96 -14.47 -12.36 -17.30
CA SER A 96 -13.63 -13.44 -16.75
C SER A 96 -13.60 -13.44 -15.22
N THR A 97 -14.58 -12.84 -14.54
CA THR A 97 -14.65 -12.67 -13.08
C THR A 97 -13.42 -11.96 -12.49
N GLY A 98 -12.79 -11.10 -13.28
CA GLY A 98 -11.68 -10.24 -12.92
C GLY A 98 -11.98 -8.77 -13.19
N THR A 99 -10.98 -7.93 -13.07
CA THR A 99 -11.05 -6.52 -13.46
C THR A 99 -9.79 -6.12 -14.21
N ASP A 100 -9.92 -5.16 -15.10
CA ASP A 100 -8.78 -4.58 -15.79
C ASP A 100 -8.11 -3.51 -14.93
N HIS A 101 -6.91 -3.07 -15.32
CA HIS A 101 -6.18 -2.03 -14.62
C HIS A 101 -6.98 -0.73 -14.59
N GLY A 102 -6.97 -0.06 -13.45
CA GLY A 102 -7.63 1.21 -13.22
C GLY A 102 -6.67 2.28 -12.70
N ALA A 103 -7.18 3.50 -12.59
CA ALA A 103 -6.38 4.68 -12.30
C ALA A 103 -6.08 4.88 -10.81
N ALA A 104 -6.91 4.39 -9.91
CA ALA A 104 -6.78 4.63 -8.46
C ALA A 104 -6.76 3.33 -7.66
N ALA A 105 -6.01 3.33 -6.59
CA ALA A 105 -5.92 2.22 -5.64
C ALA A 105 -5.86 2.77 -4.20
N PRO A 106 -6.32 2.00 -3.20
CA PRO A 106 -6.07 2.33 -1.81
C PRO A 106 -4.59 2.19 -1.50
N LEU A 107 -4.09 3.10 -0.64
CA LEU A 107 -2.76 3.07 -0.08
C LEU A 107 -2.89 3.01 1.44
N PHE A 108 -2.15 2.12 2.08
CA PHE A 108 -2.17 1.98 3.54
C PHE A 108 -0.85 2.48 4.10
N LEU A 109 -0.94 3.35 5.11
CA LEU A 109 0.16 3.70 5.99
C LEU A 109 -0.03 2.95 7.31
N PHE A 110 1.06 2.46 7.91
CA PHE A 110 1.01 1.76 9.18
C PHE A 110 2.29 2.00 9.99
N GLY A 111 2.13 1.97 11.29
CA GLY A 111 3.19 2.23 12.27
C GLY A 111 2.61 2.92 13.51
N SER A 112 3.32 2.88 14.62
CA SER A 112 2.85 3.49 15.88
C SER A 112 2.75 5.02 15.82
N GLY A 113 3.50 5.66 14.92
CA GLY A 113 3.45 7.11 14.70
C GLY A 113 2.38 7.57 13.71
N ILE A 114 1.54 6.65 13.19
CA ILE A 114 0.49 6.99 12.25
C ILE A 114 -0.84 7.12 12.99
N GLU A 115 -1.51 8.26 12.85
CA GLU A 115 -2.87 8.44 13.37
C GLU A 115 -3.85 7.54 12.59
N PRO A 116 -4.66 6.72 13.30
CA PRO A 116 -5.62 5.85 12.65
C PRO A 116 -6.74 6.67 12.01
N GLY A 117 -7.09 6.35 10.77
CA GLY A 117 -8.15 7.04 10.07
C GLY A 117 -8.18 6.73 8.59
N MET A 118 -9.14 7.33 7.90
CA MET A 118 -9.27 7.27 6.46
C MET A 118 -9.16 8.69 5.89
N LEU A 119 -8.19 8.89 5.01
CA LEU A 119 -8.09 10.10 4.21
C LEU A 119 -8.93 9.94 2.95
N GLY A 120 -9.67 11.00 2.63
CA GLY A 120 -10.59 11.00 1.49
C GLY A 120 -11.97 10.47 1.85
N VAL A 121 -12.75 10.24 0.82
CA VAL A 121 -14.12 9.76 0.93
C VAL A 121 -14.31 8.51 0.09
N ASN A 122 -15.23 7.65 0.49
CA ASN A 122 -15.57 6.49 -0.33
C ASN A 122 -16.07 6.99 -1.70
N PRO A 123 -15.53 6.46 -2.81
CA PRO A 123 -15.96 6.87 -4.13
C PRO A 123 -17.42 6.50 -4.37
N THR A 124 -18.18 7.42 -4.96
CA THR A 124 -19.52 7.12 -5.45
C THR A 124 -19.41 6.29 -6.73
N ILE A 125 -19.99 5.12 -6.73
CA ILE A 125 -20.02 4.24 -7.90
C ILE A 125 -21.25 4.56 -8.74
N PRO A 126 -21.12 5.00 -9.99
CA PRO A 126 -22.26 5.26 -10.87
C PRO A 126 -23.06 3.97 -11.15
N VAL A 127 -24.37 4.06 -11.11
CA VAL A 127 -25.28 2.91 -11.37
C VAL A 127 -25.05 2.34 -12.78
N ASN A 128 -24.69 3.20 -13.72
CA ASN A 128 -24.42 2.86 -15.13
C ASN A 128 -22.93 2.67 -15.42
N ALA A 129 -22.09 2.44 -14.41
CA ALA A 129 -20.66 2.20 -14.62
C ALA A 129 -20.44 1.04 -15.61
N THR A 130 -19.45 1.21 -16.47
CA THR A 130 -19.02 0.25 -17.49
C THR A 130 -17.67 -0.38 -17.10
N VAL A 131 -17.24 -1.37 -17.86
CA VAL A 131 -15.91 -2.00 -17.69
C VAL A 131 -14.76 -1.02 -18.01
N ASN A 132 -15.03 0.11 -18.64
CA ASN A 132 -14.04 1.12 -18.99
C ASN A 132 -13.92 2.25 -17.96
N ASP A 133 -14.81 2.28 -16.97
CA ASP A 133 -14.83 3.36 -15.98
C ASP A 133 -13.82 3.12 -14.86
N ASN A 134 -13.22 4.22 -14.43
CA ASN A 134 -12.23 4.25 -13.36
C ASN A 134 -12.79 4.94 -12.11
N VAL A 135 -12.30 4.52 -10.94
CA VAL A 135 -12.41 5.32 -9.73
C VAL A 135 -11.51 6.55 -9.90
N PRO A 136 -12.02 7.78 -9.70
CA PRO A 136 -11.18 8.96 -9.74
C PRO A 136 -10.16 8.95 -8.60
N MET A 137 -8.93 9.35 -8.91
CA MET A 137 -7.88 9.54 -7.92
C MET A 137 -8.21 10.77 -7.06
N GLN A 138 -8.19 10.61 -5.74
CA GLN A 138 -8.47 11.71 -4.80
C GLN A 138 -7.18 12.39 -4.33
N TYR A 139 -6.11 11.64 -4.17
CA TYR A 139 -4.80 12.12 -3.76
C TYR A 139 -3.74 11.65 -4.74
N ASP A 140 -2.82 12.55 -5.05
CA ASP A 140 -1.62 12.19 -5.79
C ASP A 140 -0.66 11.43 -4.85
N PHE A 141 -0.22 10.23 -5.24
CA PHE A 141 0.70 9.42 -4.45
C PHE A 141 2.00 10.16 -4.11
N ARG A 142 2.42 11.10 -4.95
CA ARG A 142 3.61 11.92 -4.73
C ARG A 142 3.45 12.85 -3.52
N SER A 143 2.23 13.31 -3.24
CA SER A 143 1.93 14.08 -2.01
C SER A 143 2.15 13.24 -0.75
N ILE A 144 1.85 11.95 -0.81
CA ILE A 144 2.09 11.02 0.29
C ILE A 144 3.59 10.84 0.52
N TYR A 145 4.36 10.64 -0.57
CA TYR A 145 5.81 10.53 -0.49
C TYR A 145 6.45 11.82 0.05
N ALA A 146 6.00 12.98 -0.43
CA ALA A 146 6.47 14.28 0.07
C ALA A 146 6.21 14.42 1.59
N THR A 147 5.02 14.01 2.05
CA THR A 147 4.68 14.04 3.47
C THR A 147 5.59 13.13 4.29
N ILE A 148 5.87 11.91 3.84
CA ILE A 148 6.78 10.99 4.54
C ILE A 148 8.21 11.57 4.59
N LEU A 149 8.69 12.16 3.49
CA LEU A 149 10.01 12.79 3.46
C LEU A 149 10.11 13.96 4.44
N GLU A 150 9.08 14.80 4.52
CA GLU A 150 9.04 15.94 5.41
C GLU A 150 8.83 15.54 6.88
N LYS A 151 7.82 14.72 7.16
CA LYS A 151 7.39 14.40 8.52
C LYS A 151 8.17 13.27 9.18
N TRP A 152 8.48 12.22 8.45
CA TRP A 152 9.19 11.07 8.97
C TRP A 152 10.71 11.18 8.84
N PHE A 153 11.19 11.61 7.69
CA PHE A 153 12.63 11.79 7.46
C PHE A 153 13.14 13.17 7.85
N CYS A 154 12.27 14.11 8.25
CA CYS A 154 12.60 15.47 8.66
C CYS A 154 13.41 16.24 7.61
N LEU A 155 13.13 16.03 6.33
CA LEU A 155 13.74 16.82 5.28
C LEU A 155 13.13 18.22 5.24
N ASP A 156 13.96 19.21 4.97
CA ASP A 156 13.50 20.58 4.77
C ASP A 156 12.52 20.67 3.60
N LYS A 157 11.45 21.42 3.80
CA LYS A 157 10.41 21.60 2.76
C LYS A 157 10.98 22.02 1.41
N SER A 158 11.97 22.90 1.40
CA SER A 158 12.62 23.34 0.15
C SER A 158 13.30 22.20 -0.60
N VAL A 159 13.87 21.24 0.12
CA VAL A 159 14.44 20.02 -0.47
C VAL A 159 13.34 19.15 -1.03
N VAL A 160 12.27 18.90 -0.26
CA VAL A 160 11.13 18.10 -0.71
C VAL A 160 10.48 18.73 -1.95
N ASP A 161 10.24 20.04 -1.94
CA ASP A 161 9.67 20.76 -3.09
C ASP A 161 10.54 20.64 -4.36
N SER A 162 11.85 20.54 -4.22
CA SER A 162 12.77 20.36 -5.35
C SER A 162 12.72 18.99 -5.99
N LEU A 163 12.24 17.98 -5.27
CA LEU A 163 12.14 16.60 -5.75
C LEU A 163 10.87 16.35 -6.58
N PHE A 164 9.86 17.20 -6.44
CA PHE A 164 8.57 17.02 -7.07
C PHE A 164 8.20 18.21 -7.96
N PRO A 165 7.46 18.01 -9.06
CA PRO A 165 6.94 19.09 -9.88
C PRO A 165 6.10 20.08 -9.09
N ALA A 166 6.08 21.35 -9.51
CA ALA A 166 5.26 22.36 -8.89
C ALA A 166 3.79 21.93 -8.78
N GLY A 167 3.18 22.21 -7.62
CA GLY A 167 1.77 21.86 -7.32
C GLY A 167 1.57 20.55 -6.56
N ILE A 168 2.65 19.81 -6.27
CA ILE A 168 2.57 18.67 -5.34
C ILE A 168 2.89 19.20 -3.95
N ASN A 169 1.87 19.31 -3.14
CA ASN A 169 2.01 19.74 -1.75
C ASN A 169 2.00 18.53 -0.83
N ALA A 170 2.96 18.45 0.08
CA ALA A 170 2.87 17.59 1.25
C ALA A 170 1.73 18.12 2.14
N GLN A 171 0.55 17.55 2.06
CA GLN A 171 -0.62 18.01 2.83
C GLN A 171 -1.42 16.86 3.44
N LEU A 172 -0.73 15.86 3.95
CA LEU A 172 -1.38 14.93 4.85
C LEU A 172 -1.16 15.46 6.27
N GLN A 173 -2.21 16.01 6.89
CA GLN A 173 -2.16 16.53 8.25
C GLN A 173 -2.06 15.43 9.32
N SER A 174 -2.11 14.16 8.91
CA SER A 174 -2.27 12.98 9.77
C SER A 174 -1.03 12.06 9.85
N LEU A 175 0.15 12.60 9.65
CA LEU A 175 1.43 11.96 10.02
C LEU A 175 2.04 12.67 11.21
#